data_a243602efa13b3c26dacc9403dfc7cfa
#
_entry.id   a243602efa13b3c26dacc9403dfc7cfa
#
_cell.length_a   1.000
_cell.length_b   1.000
_cell.length_c   1.000
_cell.angle_alpha   90.00
_cell.angle_beta   90.00
_cell.angle_gamma   90.00
#
_symmetry.space_group_name_H-M   'P 1'
#
loop_
_entity.id
_entity.type
_entity.pdbx_description
1 polymer ?
#
loop_
_entity_poly.entity_id
_entity_poly.type
_entity_poly.pdbx_seq_one_letter_code
_entity_poly.pdbx_strand_id
1 'polypeptide(L)'
;MRNELKVTILQSDLFWENPDANRRMFSEKINNINENTDLIVLPEMFTTGFTMNASFLAESESGQTLDWMKIQANKKNSALVGSFIVSEKNNFYNRLFFVEPNGDYYTYDKRHTFTLANEHLTYTSGKELLTINFLGWKICPFICYDLRFPVWARNTCDYDLLIYIANWPQKRIHAWDTLLRARAIENMAYCVGVNRTGKDDNLNQYNGHSAIYDVLGKQLTTTKYEGNFYETIILEKTHIVSERAHFQFLSDRDHFTLN
;
A
#
# COMPACT_ATOMS: atom_id res chain seq x y z
N MET A 1 -7.77 -20.70 11.42
CA MET A 1 -7.39 -19.35 10.96
C MET A 1 -6.20 -18.91 11.77
N ARG A 2 -5.20 -18.31 11.12
CA ARG A 2 -4.00 -17.80 11.81
C ARG A 2 -4.38 -16.54 12.57
N ASN A 3 -4.01 -16.45 13.87
CA ASN A 3 -4.36 -15.31 14.71
C ASN A 3 -3.45 -14.10 14.46
N GLU A 4 -2.20 -14.33 14.11
CA GLU A 4 -1.18 -13.28 13.92
C GLU A 4 -0.86 -13.08 12.45
N LEU A 5 -0.63 -11.82 12.05
CA LEU A 5 -0.05 -11.43 10.78
C LEU A 5 1.12 -10.47 11.04
N LYS A 6 2.30 -10.85 10.60
CA LYS A 6 3.52 -10.03 10.73
C LYS A 6 3.67 -9.17 9.48
N VAL A 7 3.52 -7.87 9.65
CA VAL A 7 3.57 -6.89 8.56
C VAL A 7 4.82 -6.02 8.69
N THR A 8 5.64 -6.04 7.65
CA THR A 8 6.81 -5.16 7.53
C THR A 8 6.48 -4.00 6.61
N ILE A 9 6.57 -2.79 7.11
CA ILE A 9 6.56 -1.56 6.30
C ILE A 9 7.99 -1.22 5.90
N LEU A 10 8.18 -0.84 4.62
CA LEU A 10 9.49 -0.48 4.11
C LEU A 10 9.45 0.92 3.51
N GLN A 11 9.86 1.92 4.30
CA GLN A 11 9.97 3.31 3.88
C GLN A 11 11.32 3.57 3.24
N SER A 12 11.32 4.14 2.03
CA SER A 12 12.55 4.37 1.28
C SER A 12 12.49 5.62 0.42
N ASP A 13 13.64 6.23 0.20
CA ASP A 13 13.87 7.08 -0.96
C ASP A 13 13.86 6.23 -2.23
N LEU A 14 13.54 6.85 -3.36
CA LEU A 14 13.45 6.21 -4.68
C LEU A 14 14.37 6.90 -5.66
N PHE A 15 15.09 6.12 -6.45
CA PHE A 15 15.80 6.62 -7.64
C PHE A 15 14.76 7.00 -8.70
N TRP A 16 14.72 8.30 -9.03
CA TRP A 16 13.75 8.82 -9.98
C TRP A 16 13.90 8.16 -11.35
N GLU A 17 12.77 7.65 -11.87
CA GLU A 17 12.64 7.01 -13.18
C GLU A 17 13.72 5.94 -13.49
N ASN A 18 14.18 5.23 -12.46
CA ASN A 18 15.21 4.19 -12.62
C ASN A 18 14.77 2.84 -12.02
N PRO A 19 13.97 2.05 -12.77
CA PRO A 19 13.44 0.78 -12.29
C PRO A 19 14.50 -0.22 -11.83
N ASP A 20 15.61 -0.32 -12.56
CA ASP A 20 16.68 -1.26 -12.21
C ASP A 20 17.38 -0.91 -10.90
N ALA A 21 17.68 0.38 -10.69
CA ALA A 21 18.30 0.84 -9.44
C ALA A 21 17.36 0.61 -8.26
N ASN A 22 16.07 0.91 -8.42
CA ASN A 22 15.08 0.70 -7.38
C ASN A 22 14.90 -0.80 -7.06
N ARG A 23 14.78 -1.69 -8.06
CA ARG A 23 14.70 -3.14 -7.82
C ARG A 23 15.93 -3.68 -7.10
N ARG A 24 17.15 -3.22 -7.44
CA ARG A 24 18.38 -3.61 -6.72
C ARG A 24 18.34 -3.14 -5.27
N MET A 25 18.04 -1.87 -5.05
CA MET A 25 17.94 -1.28 -3.70
C MET A 25 16.92 -2.03 -2.83
N PHE A 26 15.72 -2.29 -3.36
CA PHE A 26 14.71 -3.03 -2.61
C PHE A 26 15.10 -4.48 -2.37
N SER A 27 15.82 -5.14 -3.29
CA SER A 27 16.37 -6.48 -3.06
C SER A 27 17.30 -6.50 -1.85
N GLU A 28 18.21 -5.53 -1.74
CA GLU A 28 19.12 -5.39 -0.60
C GLU A 28 18.36 -5.13 0.70
N LYS A 29 17.39 -4.21 0.68
CA LYS A 29 16.58 -3.88 1.87
C LYS A 29 15.74 -5.07 2.34
N ILE A 30 15.08 -5.79 1.43
CA ILE A 30 14.28 -6.98 1.75
C ILE A 30 15.17 -8.09 2.33
N ASN A 31 16.36 -8.31 1.75
CA ASN A 31 17.31 -9.28 2.27
C ASN A 31 17.79 -8.95 3.69
N ASN A 32 17.90 -7.67 4.03
CA ASN A 32 18.35 -7.18 5.34
C ASN A 32 17.25 -7.17 6.42
N ILE A 33 16.01 -7.52 6.09
CA ILE A 33 14.97 -7.74 7.11
C ILE A 33 15.32 -9.03 7.86
N ASN A 34 15.69 -8.90 9.13
CA ASN A 34 16.11 -10.06 9.95
C ASN A 34 14.94 -10.77 10.61
N GLU A 35 13.84 -10.08 10.81
CA GLU A 35 12.63 -10.61 11.43
C GLU A 35 11.87 -11.51 10.46
N ASN A 36 11.19 -12.52 11.01
CA ASN A 36 10.20 -13.27 10.26
C ASN A 36 9.02 -12.34 9.97
N THR A 37 8.65 -12.22 8.70
CA THR A 37 7.52 -11.42 8.24
C THR A 37 6.61 -12.25 7.34
N ASP A 38 5.33 -11.89 7.27
CA ASP A 38 4.34 -12.56 6.41
C ASP A 38 4.02 -11.68 5.20
N LEU A 39 4.12 -10.35 5.38
CA LEU A 39 3.74 -9.35 4.40
C LEU A 39 4.72 -8.19 4.43
N ILE A 40 5.29 -7.85 3.28
CA ILE A 40 6.18 -6.71 3.10
C ILE A 40 5.47 -5.68 2.20
N VAL A 41 5.39 -4.43 2.65
CA VAL A 41 4.71 -3.36 1.94
C VAL A 41 5.71 -2.30 1.48
N LEU A 42 5.77 -2.07 0.16
CA LEU A 42 6.59 -1.07 -0.52
C LEU A 42 5.77 0.19 -0.85
N PRO A 43 6.40 1.34 -1.15
CA PRO A 43 5.71 2.54 -1.59
C PRO A 43 4.99 2.40 -2.94
N GLU A 44 4.12 3.38 -3.27
CA GLU A 44 3.53 3.56 -4.59
C GLU A 44 4.61 3.79 -5.64
N MET A 45 4.42 3.24 -6.87
CA MET A 45 5.35 3.37 -8.00
C MET A 45 6.81 3.18 -7.55
N PHE A 46 7.05 2.12 -6.78
CA PHE A 46 8.33 1.90 -6.12
C PHE A 46 9.51 1.75 -7.09
N THR A 47 9.24 1.47 -8.35
CA THR A 47 10.27 1.34 -9.39
C THR A 47 10.69 2.67 -10.01
N THR A 48 9.82 3.68 -9.99
CA THR A 48 10.02 4.92 -10.77
C THR A 48 9.87 6.21 -9.96
N GLY A 49 9.16 6.16 -8.83
CA GLY A 49 8.56 7.34 -8.23
C GLY A 49 7.31 7.77 -9.00
N PHE A 50 6.59 8.78 -8.47
CA PHE A 50 5.33 9.26 -9.05
C PHE A 50 5.59 10.17 -10.26
N THR A 51 5.64 9.57 -11.45
CA THR A 51 5.93 10.24 -12.73
C THR A 51 4.77 10.10 -13.71
N MET A 52 4.69 11.05 -14.65
CA MET A 52 3.76 10.98 -15.80
C MET A 52 4.46 10.46 -17.07
N ASN A 53 5.71 10.00 -16.99
CA ASN A 53 6.47 9.48 -18.13
C ASN A 53 6.13 7.99 -18.43
N ALA A 54 4.83 7.67 -18.44
CA ALA A 54 4.34 6.30 -18.54
C ALA A 54 4.74 5.62 -19.86
N SER A 55 4.76 6.35 -20.97
CA SER A 55 5.07 5.79 -22.30
C SER A 55 6.47 5.17 -22.39
N PHE A 56 7.42 5.63 -21.56
CA PHE A 56 8.80 5.13 -21.54
C PHE A 56 9.05 4.11 -20.40
N LEU A 57 8.25 4.17 -19.33
CA LEU A 57 8.53 3.44 -18.10
C LEU A 57 7.54 2.32 -17.79
N ALA A 58 6.44 2.26 -18.54
CA ALA A 58 5.46 1.21 -18.34
C ALA A 58 6.00 -0.15 -18.77
N GLU A 59 5.75 -1.13 -17.94
CA GLU A 59 5.98 -2.55 -18.23
C GLU A 59 4.66 -3.22 -18.63
N SER A 60 4.73 -4.35 -19.36
CA SER A 60 3.58 -5.24 -19.44
C SER A 60 3.29 -5.83 -18.06
N GLU A 61 2.08 -6.32 -17.83
CA GLU A 61 1.73 -6.97 -16.56
C GLU A 61 2.69 -8.13 -16.21
N SER A 62 3.12 -8.89 -17.22
CA SER A 62 4.10 -9.97 -17.11
C SER A 62 5.55 -9.49 -17.26
N GLY A 63 5.84 -8.24 -16.94
CA GLY A 63 7.16 -7.63 -17.10
C GLY A 63 8.14 -7.96 -15.98
N GLN A 64 9.34 -7.39 -16.11
CA GLN A 64 10.47 -7.67 -15.20
C GLN A 64 10.17 -7.36 -13.74
N THR A 65 9.33 -6.35 -13.45
CA THR A 65 9.00 -5.98 -12.07
C THR A 65 8.13 -7.02 -11.40
N LEU A 66 7.13 -7.59 -12.09
CA LEU A 66 6.34 -8.68 -11.52
C LEU A 66 7.20 -9.92 -11.27
N ASP A 67 8.07 -10.30 -12.21
CA ASP A 67 8.99 -11.42 -12.02
C ASP A 67 9.91 -11.19 -10.84
N TRP A 68 10.44 -9.97 -10.69
CA TRP A 68 11.24 -9.58 -9.53
C TRP A 68 10.42 -9.71 -8.23
N MET A 69 9.17 -9.24 -8.19
CA MET A 69 8.31 -9.35 -7.01
C MET A 69 8.09 -10.83 -6.63
N LYS A 70 7.82 -11.70 -7.59
CA LYS A 70 7.67 -13.15 -7.36
C LYS A 70 8.94 -13.78 -6.77
N ILE A 71 10.10 -13.40 -7.30
CA ILE A 71 11.40 -13.87 -6.79
C ILE A 71 11.61 -13.42 -5.34
N GLN A 72 11.34 -12.16 -5.02
CA GLN A 72 11.51 -11.63 -3.66
C GLN A 72 10.51 -12.26 -2.68
N ALA A 73 9.24 -12.37 -3.07
CA ALA A 73 8.20 -12.99 -2.26
C ALA A 73 8.54 -14.45 -1.92
N ASN A 74 8.97 -15.23 -2.91
CA ASN A 74 9.39 -16.62 -2.71
C ASN A 74 10.62 -16.72 -1.81
N LYS A 75 11.69 -15.97 -2.10
CA LYS A 75 12.94 -16.00 -1.30
C LYS A 75 12.72 -15.65 0.17
N LYS A 76 11.84 -14.67 0.44
CA LYS A 76 11.55 -14.22 1.80
C LYS A 76 10.44 -15.04 2.46
N ASN A 77 9.75 -15.88 1.69
CA ASN A 77 8.55 -16.62 2.11
C ASN A 77 7.50 -15.67 2.71
N SER A 78 7.30 -14.51 2.07
CA SER A 78 6.42 -13.43 2.52
C SER A 78 5.71 -12.84 1.33
N ALA A 79 4.44 -12.45 1.48
CA ALA A 79 3.78 -11.70 0.42
C ALA A 79 4.45 -10.32 0.25
N LEU A 80 4.47 -9.81 -0.98
CA LEU A 80 5.04 -8.50 -1.33
C LEU A 80 3.99 -7.62 -1.99
N VAL A 81 3.84 -6.39 -1.47
CA VAL A 81 2.89 -5.40 -1.98
C VAL A 81 3.62 -4.16 -2.44
N GLY A 82 3.25 -3.66 -3.62
CA GLY A 82 3.76 -2.40 -4.18
C GLY A 82 3.08 -2.10 -5.50
N SER A 83 3.16 -0.87 -6.01
CA SER A 83 2.65 -0.54 -7.35
C SER A 83 3.75 -0.11 -8.29
N PHE A 84 3.51 -0.30 -9.57
CA PHE A 84 4.35 0.20 -10.66
C PHE A 84 3.49 0.52 -11.89
N ILE A 85 4.10 1.10 -12.91
CA ILE A 85 3.40 1.54 -14.12
C ILE A 85 3.21 0.34 -15.05
N VAL A 86 1.95 0.02 -15.35
CA VAL A 86 1.59 -1.07 -16.28
C VAL A 86 0.96 -0.51 -17.54
N SER A 87 1.36 -1.06 -18.69
CA SER A 87 0.73 -0.84 -19.98
C SER A 87 -0.15 -2.03 -20.34
N GLU A 88 -1.43 -1.79 -20.57
CA GLU A 88 -2.39 -2.79 -21.02
C GLU A 88 -3.37 -2.19 -22.03
N LYS A 89 -3.53 -2.81 -23.21
CA LYS A 89 -4.49 -2.41 -24.26
C LYS A 89 -4.42 -0.91 -24.61
N ASN A 90 -3.20 -0.39 -24.78
CA ASN A 90 -2.90 1.02 -25.08
C ASN A 90 -3.26 2.02 -23.95
N ASN A 91 -3.52 1.55 -22.75
CA ASN A 91 -3.71 2.38 -21.57
C ASN A 91 -2.57 2.16 -20.58
N PHE A 92 -2.34 3.17 -19.72
CA PHE A 92 -1.40 3.07 -18.62
C PHE A 92 -2.15 3.06 -17.29
N TYR A 93 -1.65 2.28 -16.34
CA TYR A 93 -2.22 2.13 -15.02
C TYR A 93 -1.16 2.28 -13.93
N ASN A 94 -1.48 2.96 -12.85
CA ASN A 94 -0.79 2.82 -11.58
C ASN A 94 -1.39 1.59 -10.91
N ARG A 95 -0.76 0.41 -11.14
CA ARG A 95 -1.27 -0.90 -10.71
C ARG A 95 -0.50 -1.40 -9.50
N LEU A 96 -1.23 -1.66 -8.43
CA LEU A 96 -0.73 -2.36 -7.27
C LEU A 96 -0.79 -3.87 -7.51
N PHE A 97 0.26 -4.54 -7.07
CA PHE A 97 0.35 -6.00 -7.02
C PHE A 97 0.47 -6.45 -5.58
N PHE A 98 -0.29 -7.45 -5.23
CA PHE A 98 -0.12 -8.27 -4.03
C PHE A 98 0.36 -9.63 -4.51
N VAL A 99 1.62 -9.96 -4.25
CA VAL A 99 2.27 -11.18 -4.76
C VAL A 99 2.53 -12.12 -3.59
N GLU A 100 1.96 -13.33 -3.63
CA GLU A 100 2.15 -14.36 -2.62
C GLU A 100 3.47 -15.14 -2.80
N PRO A 101 3.99 -15.81 -1.75
CA PRO A 101 5.24 -16.59 -1.83
C PRO A 101 5.25 -17.70 -2.89
N ASN A 102 4.08 -18.26 -3.21
CA ASN A 102 3.90 -19.29 -4.24
C ASN A 102 3.89 -18.75 -5.68
N GLY A 103 3.92 -17.40 -5.84
CA GLY A 103 3.90 -16.71 -7.11
C GLY A 103 2.51 -16.31 -7.61
N ASP A 104 1.44 -16.68 -6.91
CA ASP A 104 0.10 -16.16 -7.18
C ASP A 104 0.06 -14.66 -6.90
N TYR A 105 -0.77 -13.92 -7.62
CA TYR A 105 -0.87 -12.48 -7.41
C TYR A 105 -2.27 -11.95 -7.69
N TYR A 106 -2.55 -10.81 -7.07
CA TYR A 106 -3.77 -10.03 -7.23
C TYR A 106 -3.40 -8.60 -7.60
N THR A 107 -4.26 -7.93 -8.37
CA THR A 107 -3.99 -6.58 -8.87
C THR A 107 -5.10 -5.60 -8.49
N TYR A 108 -4.72 -4.35 -8.24
CA TYR A 108 -5.62 -3.23 -8.04
C TYR A 108 -5.13 -2.03 -8.83
N ASP A 109 -5.96 -1.51 -9.72
CA ASP A 109 -5.70 -0.26 -10.43
C ASP A 109 -6.19 0.92 -9.59
N LYS A 110 -5.35 1.93 -9.41
CA LYS A 110 -5.69 3.13 -8.66
C LYS A 110 -7.01 3.72 -9.13
N ARG A 111 -7.98 3.81 -8.22
CA ARG A 111 -9.32 4.33 -8.52
C ARG A 111 -9.30 5.83 -8.74
N HIS A 112 -8.67 6.56 -7.82
CA HIS A 112 -8.67 8.03 -7.85
C HIS A 112 -7.31 8.54 -8.33
N THR A 113 -7.26 8.88 -9.60
CA THR A 113 -6.09 9.55 -10.19
C THR A 113 -5.99 10.99 -9.70
N PHE A 114 -4.77 11.43 -9.35
CA PHE A 114 -4.53 12.74 -8.72
C PHE A 114 -4.59 13.87 -9.75
N THR A 115 -5.75 14.51 -9.89
CA THR A 115 -6.02 15.53 -10.91
C THR A 115 -5.12 16.76 -10.80
N LEU A 116 -4.71 17.17 -9.60
CA LEU A 116 -3.79 18.30 -9.40
C LEU A 116 -2.41 18.08 -10.06
N ALA A 117 -1.99 16.83 -10.21
CA ALA A 117 -0.77 16.46 -10.93
C ALA A 117 -1.03 15.99 -12.37
N ASN A 118 -2.24 16.20 -12.90
CA ASN A 118 -2.66 15.73 -14.22
C ASN A 118 -2.55 14.20 -14.42
N GLU A 119 -2.55 13.41 -13.33
CA GLU A 119 -2.44 11.95 -13.40
C GLU A 119 -3.55 11.34 -14.27
N HIS A 120 -4.76 11.90 -14.22
CA HIS A 120 -5.92 11.48 -15.03
C HIS A 120 -5.75 11.65 -16.54
N LEU A 121 -4.78 12.44 -17.00
CA LEU A 121 -4.46 12.60 -18.43
C LEU A 121 -3.50 11.53 -18.94
N THR A 122 -2.82 10.83 -18.02
CA THR A 122 -1.82 9.81 -18.34
C THR A 122 -2.30 8.42 -17.97
N TYR A 123 -2.90 8.27 -16.78
CA TYR A 123 -3.30 6.96 -16.25
C TYR A 123 -4.80 6.77 -16.27
N THR A 124 -5.20 5.54 -16.59
CA THR A 124 -6.58 5.12 -16.53
C THR A 124 -6.97 4.73 -15.10
N SER A 125 -8.11 5.24 -14.63
CA SER A 125 -8.66 4.90 -13.31
C SER A 125 -9.20 3.48 -13.26
N GLY A 126 -8.91 2.77 -12.16
CA GLY A 126 -9.52 1.49 -11.83
C GLY A 126 -11.02 1.63 -11.50
N LYS A 127 -11.74 0.51 -11.52
CA LYS A 127 -13.19 0.48 -11.24
C LYS A 127 -13.57 -0.50 -10.16
N GLU A 128 -12.69 -1.46 -9.87
CA GLU A 128 -12.98 -2.59 -9.00
C GLU A 128 -12.28 -2.46 -7.65
N LEU A 129 -12.97 -2.79 -6.57
CA LEU A 129 -12.37 -3.00 -5.26
C LEU A 129 -11.68 -4.37 -5.23
N LEU A 130 -10.49 -4.40 -4.66
CA LEU A 130 -9.78 -5.65 -4.43
C LEU A 130 -9.91 -6.05 -2.96
N THR A 131 -10.32 -7.29 -2.72
CA THR A 131 -10.27 -7.94 -1.41
C THR A 131 -9.54 -9.26 -1.53
N ILE A 132 -8.51 -9.46 -0.70
CA ILE A 132 -7.61 -10.60 -0.74
C ILE A 132 -7.76 -11.39 0.56
N ASN A 133 -7.88 -12.72 0.46
CA ASN A 133 -7.81 -13.59 1.63
C ASN A 133 -6.39 -14.19 1.72
N PHE A 134 -5.59 -13.67 2.62
CA PHE A 134 -4.21 -14.12 2.83
C PHE A 134 -4.01 -14.57 4.28
N LEU A 135 -3.58 -15.80 4.49
CA LEU A 135 -3.36 -16.42 5.81
C LEU A 135 -4.57 -16.29 6.78
N GLY A 136 -5.79 -16.21 6.24
CA GLY A 136 -7.01 -16.04 7.04
C GLY A 136 -7.35 -14.58 7.39
N TRP A 137 -6.60 -13.62 6.85
CA TRP A 137 -6.86 -12.19 6.93
C TRP A 137 -7.49 -11.68 5.64
N LYS A 138 -8.52 -10.85 5.77
CA LYS A 138 -9.13 -10.18 4.64
C LYS A 138 -8.50 -8.79 4.47
N ILE A 139 -7.79 -8.58 3.38
CA ILE A 139 -6.94 -7.41 3.11
C ILE A 139 -7.53 -6.60 1.96
N CYS A 140 -7.61 -5.28 2.12
CA CYS A 140 -8.09 -4.34 1.10
C CYS A 140 -7.00 -3.29 0.82
N PRO A 141 -6.27 -3.36 -0.31
CA PRO A 141 -5.20 -2.44 -0.64
C PRO A 141 -5.69 -1.27 -1.49
N PHE A 142 -5.07 -0.10 -1.29
CA PHE A 142 -5.34 1.16 -1.97
C PHE A 142 -4.06 1.91 -2.32
N ILE A 143 -4.17 2.90 -3.21
CA ILE A 143 -3.04 3.70 -3.67
C ILE A 143 -3.26 5.18 -3.37
N CYS A 144 -2.41 5.73 -2.51
CA CYS A 144 -2.14 7.15 -2.30
C CYS A 144 -3.40 8.03 -2.21
N TYR A 145 -3.82 8.64 -3.32
CA TYR A 145 -4.95 9.57 -3.36
C TYR A 145 -6.28 8.94 -2.97
N ASP A 146 -6.43 7.61 -3.10
CA ASP A 146 -7.60 6.86 -2.62
C ASP A 146 -7.87 7.10 -1.13
N LEU A 147 -6.82 7.41 -0.35
CA LEU A 147 -6.93 7.74 1.07
C LEU A 147 -7.90 8.90 1.36
N ARG A 148 -8.10 9.82 0.41
CA ARG A 148 -9.02 10.96 0.56
C ARG A 148 -10.49 10.62 0.37
N PHE A 149 -10.80 9.40 -0.06
CA PHE A 149 -12.16 9.01 -0.46
C PHE A 149 -12.74 7.94 0.49
N PRO A 150 -13.37 8.36 1.62
CA PRO A 150 -13.86 7.43 2.66
C PRO A 150 -14.93 6.48 2.15
N VAL A 151 -15.77 6.93 1.22
CA VAL A 151 -16.86 6.09 0.67
C VAL A 151 -16.29 4.89 -0.09
N TRP A 152 -15.21 5.09 -0.88
CA TRP A 152 -14.54 4.01 -1.61
C TRP A 152 -13.88 2.99 -0.68
N ALA A 153 -13.33 3.46 0.45
CA ALA A 153 -12.65 2.63 1.43
C ALA A 153 -13.56 2.12 2.55
N ARG A 154 -14.88 2.42 2.49
CA ARG A 154 -15.78 2.00 3.58
C ARG A 154 -15.81 0.47 3.71
N ASN A 155 -15.73 -0.03 4.95
CA ASN A 155 -15.74 -1.46 5.24
C ASN A 155 -17.13 -2.06 5.03
N THR A 156 -17.43 -2.40 3.80
CA THR A 156 -18.70 -3.06 3.39
C THR A 156 -18.54 -4.57 3.21
N CYS A 157 -17.31 -5.09 3.28
CA CYS A 157 -17.01 -6.49 3.05
C CYS A 157 -16.27 -7.16 4.22
N ASP A 158 -16.26 -6.51 5.39
CA ASP A 158 -15.68 -7.01 6.66
C ASP A 158 -14.18 -7.34 6.55
N TYR A 159 -13.41 -6.49 5.83
CA TYR A 159 -11.96 -6.63 5.79
C TYR A 159 -11.32 -6.32 7.15
N ASP A 160 -10.16 -6.92 7.39
CA ASP A 160 -9.41 -6.83 8.64
C ASP A 160 -8.28 -5.80 8.56
N LEU A 161 -7.75 -5.59 7.36
CA LEU A 161 -6.56 -4.78 7.10
C LEU A 161 -6.74 -3.92 5.87
N LEU A 162 -6.52 -2.62 6.04
CA LEU A 162 -6.34 -1.65 4.97
C LEU A 162 -4.85 -1.44 4.71
N ILE A 163 -4.45 -1.34 3.45
CA ILE A 163 -3.10 -0.96 3.04
C ILE A 163 -3.18 0.24 2.13
N TYR A 164 -2.42 1.30 2.42
CA TYR A 164 -2.22 2.46 1.57
C TYR A 164 -0.74 2.61 1.24
N ILE A 165 -0.40 2.52 -0.03
CA ILE A 165 0.96 2.80 -0.52
C ILE A 165 0.99 4.15 -1.21
N ALA A 166 2.05 4.97 -1.03
CA ALA A 166 2.03 6.35 -1.47
C ALA A 166 3.38 6.94 -1.89
N ASN A 167 3.27 7.99 -2.74
CA ASN A 167 4.20 9.10 -2.88
C ASN A 167 3.49 10.36 -2.36
N TRP A 168 3.40 10.52 -1.03
CA TRP A 168 2.66 11.61 -0.38
C TRP A 168 3.61 12.71 0.08
N PRO A 169 3.55 13.92 -0.54
CA PRO A 169 4.51 14.99 -0.25
C PRO A 169 4.38 15.58 1.16
N GLN A 170 5.52 16.00 1.72
CA GLN A 170 5.65 16.63 3.03
C GLN A 170 4.67 17.77 3.26
N LYS A 171 4.44 18.62 2.27
CA LYS A 171 3.50 19.76 2.36
C LYS A 171 2.05 19.38 2.66
N ARG A 172 1.69 18.12 2.54
CA ARG A 172 0.36 17.58 2.85
C ARG A 172 0.37 16.49 3.90
N ILE A 173 1.47 16.35 4.64
CA ILE A 173 1.70 15.22 5.56
C ILE A 173 0.66 15.12 6.68
N HIS A 174 0.17 16.24 7.20
CA HIS A 174 -0.89 16.23 8.23
C HIS A 174 -2.16 15.51 7.77
N ALA A 175 -2.50 15.63 6.47
CA ALA A 175 -3.65 14.90 5.92
C ALA A 175 -3.37 13.39 5.85
N TRP A 176 -2.14 12.97 5.52
CA TRP A 176 -1.72 11.58 5.54
C TRP A 176 -1.88 10.96 6.93
N ASP A 177 -1.28 11.57 7.95
CA ASP A 177 -1.32 11.09 9.33
C ASP A 177 -2.75 11.00 9.87
N THR A 178 -3.55 12.06 9.63
CA THR A 178 -4.93 12.13 10.12
C THR A 178 -5.82 11.11 9.43
N LEU A 179 -5.73 11.01 8.10
CA LEU A 179 -6.62 10.15 7.34
C LEU A 179 -6.32 8.66 7.51
N LEU A 180 -5.06 8.24 7.62
CA LEU A 180 -4.73 6.84 7.93
C LEU A 180 -5.37 6.41 9.24
N ARG A 181 -5.22 7.23 10.28
CA ARG A 181 -5.84 6.97 11.59
C ARG A 181 -7.37 6.94 11.50
N ALA A 182 -7.97 7.87 10.77
CA ALA A 182 -9.41 7.91 10.56
C ALA A 182 -9.92 6.64 9.84
N ARG A 183 -9.20 6.17 8.81
CA ARG A 183 -9.54 4.93 8.10
C ARG A 183 -9.52 3.70 9.01
N ALA A 184 -8.58 3.62 9.95
CA ALA A 184 -8.54 2.54 10.93
C ALA A 184 -9.79 2.58 11.83
N ILE A 185 -10.09 3.75 12.41
CA ILE A 185 -11.17 3.95 13.38
C ILE A 185 -12.54 3.69 12.74
N GLU A 186 -12.86 4.38 11.65
CA GLU A 186 -14.20 4.31 11.04
C GLU A 186 -14.52 2.94 10.45
N ASN A 187 -13.49 2.16 10.08
CA ASN A 187 -13.63 0.85 9.48
C ASN A 187 -13.40 -0.31 10.44
N MET A 188 -13.08 -0.02 11.70
CA MET A 188 -12.74 -1.02 12.72
C MET A 188 -11.77 -2.08 12.18
N ALA A 189 -10.71 -1.62 11.50
CA ALA A 189 -9.71 -2.44 10.84
C ALA A 189 -8.31 -1.89 11.11
N TYR A 190 -7.28 -2.74 11.05
CA TYR A 190 -5.91 -2.23 11.00
C TYR A 190 -5.71 -1.40 9.72
N CYS A 191 -4.88 -0.36 9.83
CA CYS A 191 -4.53 0.47 8.67
C CYS A 191 -3.02 0.62 8.58
N VAL A 192 -2.46 0.15 7.46
CA VAL A 192 -1.05 0.26 7.10
C VAL A 192 -0.90 1.37 6.07
N GLY A 193 -0.05 2.35 6.35
CA GLY A 193 0.35 3.37 5.38
C GLY A 193 1.85 3.29 5.11
N VAL A 194 2.25 3.13 3.85
CA VAL A 194 3.66 3.16 3.45
C VAL A 194 3.88 4.27 2.43
N ASN A 195 4.74 5.22 2.80
CA ASN A 195 5.10 6.36 1.99
C ASN A 195 6.60 6.34 1.68
N ARG A 196 7.02 7.02 0.61
CA ARG A 196 8.43 7.24 0.33
C ARG A 196 9.02 8.38 1.16
N THR A 197 10.36 8.46 1.16
CA THR A 197 11.16 9.61 1.62
C THR A 197 11.91 10.25 0.46
N GLY A 198 12.74 11.26 0.77
CA GLY A 198 13.64 11.91 -0.16
C GLY A 198 12.98 12.98 -1.00
N LYS A 199 13.46 13.17 -2.22
CA LYS A 199 13.03 14.21 -3.14
C LYS A 199 12.85 13.64 -4.54
N ASP A 200 11.84 14.10 -5.29
CA ASP A 200 11.71 13.79 -6.72
C ASP A 200 12.31 14.90 -7.59
N ASP A 201 12.43 14.64 -8.89
CA ASP A 201 12.98 15.61 -9.85
C ASP A 201 12.04 16.81 -10.08
N ASN A 202 10.78 16.73 -9.65
CA ASN A 202 9.85 17.85 -9.60
C ASN A 202 9.99 18.69 -8.32
N LEU A 203 11.06 18.48 -7.55
CA LEU A 203 11.41 19.19 -6.33
C LEU A 203 10.42 19.01 -5.16
N ASN A 204 9.52 18.01 -5.22
CA ASN A 204 8.69 17.68 -4.08
C ASN A 204 9.54 16.96 -3.02
N GLN A 205 9.37 17.39 -1.76
CA GLN A 205 9.98 16.74 -0.60
C GLN A 205 9.02 15.69 -0.04
N TYR A 206 9.56 14.56 0.39
CA TYR A 206 8.86 13.45 1.02
C TYR A 206 9.53 13.10 2.33
N ASN A 207 8.79 13.14 3.42
CA ASN A 207 9.30 12.87 4.77
C ASN A 207 8.78 11.55 5.37
N GLY A 208 8.20 10.68 4.54
CA GLY A 208 7.74 9.36 4.95
C GLY A 208 6.47 9.37 5.75
N HIS A 209 6.57 9.25 7.09
CA HIS A 209 5.44 9.04 8.00
C HIS A 209 4.69 7.74 7.72
N SER A 210 5.42 6.70 7.30
CA SER A 210 4.86 5.35 7.21
C SER A 210 4.48 4.87 8.59
N ALA A 211 3.27 4.32 8.74
CA ALA A 211 2.73 3.94 10.03
C ALA A 211 1.73 2.79 9.93
N ILE A 212 1.54 2.09 11.05
CA ILE A 212 0.49 1.08 11.24
C ILE A 212 -0.38 1.53 12.42
N TYR A 213 -1.68 1.56 12.21
CA TYR A 213 -2.68 1.88 13.22
C TYR A 213 -3.55 0.65 13.54
N ASP A 214 -3.89 0.48 14.81
CA ASP A 214 -4.88 -0.53 15.22
C ASP A 214 -6.32 -0.05 14.95
N VAL A 215 -7.28 -0.91 15.23
CA VAL A 215 -8.71 -0.66 14.98
C VAL A 215 -9.30 0.51 15.77
N LEU A 216 -8.63 0.97 16.80
CA LEU A 216 -9.00 2.14 17.62
C LEU A 216 -8.18 3.39 17.25
N GLY A 217 -7.31 3.29 16.25
CA GLY A 217 -6.47 4.39 15.77
C GLY A 217 -5.20 4.62 16.59
N LYS A 218 -4.80 3.68 17.46
CA LYS A 218 -3.51 3.74 18.15
C LYS A 218 -2.41 3.37 17.15
N GLN A 219 -1.38 4.21 17.07
CA GLN A 219 -0.20 3.90 16.27
C GLN A 219 0.63 2.80 16.93
N LEU A 220 0.94 1.76 16.16
CA LEU A 220 1.71 0.60 16.61
C LEU A 220 3.19 0.70 16.25
N THR A 221 3.51 1.41 15.17
CA THR A 221 4.89 1.68 14.74
C THR A 221 5.54 2.76 15.61
N THR A 222 6.88 2.80 15.58
CA THR A 222 7.64 3.89 16.22
C THR A 222 7.27 5.23 15.58
N THR A 223 7.42 6.34 16.34
CA THR A 223 7.11 7.69 15.85
C THR A 223 8.27 8.37 15.13
N LYS A 224 9.33 7.64 14.81
CA LYS A 224 10.46 8.16 14.02
C LYS A 224 10.15 8.00 12.55
N TYR A 225 9.78 9.08 11.91
CA TYR A 225 9.33 9.06 10.52
C TYR A 225 10.41 9.36 9.49
N GLU A 226 11.50 10.00 9.90
CA GLU A 226 12.49 10.52 8.96
C GLU A 226 13.46 9.45 8.47
N GLY A 227 13.80 9.53 7.18
CA GLY A 227 14.80 8.67 6.55
C GLY A 227 14.25 7.30 6.12
N ASN A 228 15.18 6.47 5.67
CA ASN A 228 14.89 5.11 5.25
C ASN A 228 14.85 4.18 6.46
N PHE A 229 13.81 3.39 6.60
CA PHE A 229 13.71 2.36 7.63
C PHE A 229 12.79 1.22 7.19
N TYR A 230 12.85 0.12 7.90
CA TYR A 230 11.78 -0.88 7.93
C TYR A 230 11.40 -1.17 9.39
N GLU A 231 10.17 -1.57 9.61
CA GLU A 231 9.68 -1.99 10.91
C GLU A 231 8.64 -3.09 10.73
N THR A 232 8.76 -4.14 11.54
CA THR A 232 7.84 -5.29 11.53
C THR A 232 6.93 -5.24 12.74
N ILE A 233 5.63 -5.24 12.50
CA ILE A 233 4.58 -5.22 13.54
C ILE A 233 3.76 -6.50 13.45
N ILE A 234 3.44 -7.07 14.60
CA ILE A 234 2.52 -8.20 14.72
C ILE A 234 1.11 -7.66 14.91
N LEU A 235 0.22 -7.99 13.98
CA LEU A 235 -1.20 -7.70 14.07
C LEU A 235 -1.93 -8.92 14.64
N GLU A 236 -2.90 -8.70 15.54
CA GLU A 236 -3.65 -9.76 16.20
C GLU A 236 -5.11 -9.78 15.76
N LYS A 237 -5.57 -10.89 15.19
CA LYS A 237 -6.95 -11.07 14.76
C LYS A 237 -7.93 -11.02 15.93
N THR A 238 -7.53 -11.56 17.07
CA THR A 238 -8.31 -11.52 18.31
C THR A 238 -8.63 -10.11 18.76
N HIS A 239 -7.72 -9.15 18.57
CA HIS A 239 -7.96 -7.73 18.86
C HIS A 239 -9.11 -7.17 18.00
N ILE A 240 -9.11 -7.43 16.67
CA ILE A 240 -10.20 -7.00 15.80
C ILE A 240 -11.54 -7.59 16.26
N VAL A 241 -11.56 -8.91 16.52
CA VAL A 241 -12.78 -9.62 16.93
C VAL A 241 -13.33 -9.08 18.22
N SER A 242 -12.47 -8.87 19.23
CA SER A 242 -12.84 -8.33 20.53
C SER A 242 -13.44 -6.91 20.41
N GLU A 243 -12.74 -6.00 19.72
CA GLU A 243 -13.18 -4.61 19.61
C GLU A 243 -14.46 -4.46 18.78
N ARG A 244 -14.59 -5.23 17.68
CA ARG A 244 -15.82 -5.26 16.88
C ARG A 244 -17.01 -5.81 17.66
N ALA A 245 -16.80 -6.83 18.51
CA ALA A 245 -17.85 -7.39 19.35
C ALA A 245 -18.28 -6.40 20.47
N HIS A 246 -17.32 -5.65 21.00
CA HIS A 246 -17.58 -4.66 22.07
C HIS A 246 -18.33 -3.44 21.55
N PHE A 247 -17.84 -2.80 20.49
CA PHE A 247 -18.37 -1.52 20.01
C PHE A 247 -19.50 -1.65 18.98
N GLN A 248 -19.50 -2.70 18.17
CA GLN A 248 -20.49 -3.01 17.13
C GLN A 248 -20.72 -1.91 16.07
N PHE A 249 -19.83 -0.94 15.92
CA PHE A 249 -19.99 0.23 15.03
C PHE A 249 -20.22 -0.16 13.55
N LEU A 250 -19.70 -1.31 13.10
CA LEU A 250 -19.93 -1.78 11.74
C LEU A 250 -21.36 -2.27 11.51
N SER A 251 -22.12 -2.58 12.56
CA SER A 251 -23.53 -2.94 12.47
C SER A 251 -24.41 -1.73 12.12
N ASP A 252 -23.97 -0.53 12.48
CA ASP A 252 -24.69 0.72 12.27
C ASP A 252 -24.28 1.42 10.96
N ARG A 253 -23.43 0.77 10.14
CA ARG A 253 -22.97 1.35 8.88
C ARG A 253 -24.10 1.50 7.86
N ASP A 254 -24.05 2.59 7.09
CA ASP A 254 -24.95 2.81 5.97
C ASP A 254 -24.72 1.76 4.86
N HIS A 255 -25.79 1.44 4.14
CA HIS A 255 -25.74 0.64 2.92
C HIS A 255 -25.85 1.56 1.71
N PHE A 256 -24.91 1.44 0.77
CA PHE A 256 -24.86 2.24 -0.45
C PHE A 256 -24.25 1.44 -1.61
N THR A 257 -24.52 1.89 -2.82
CA THR A 257 -23.90 1.37 -4.04
C THR A 257 -23.13 2.48 -4.73
N LEU A 258 -21.89 2.21 -5.13
CA LEU A 258 -21.10 3.11 -5.95
C LEU A 258 -21.36 2.83 -7.42
N ASN A 259 -21.67 3.88 -8.19
CA ASN A 259 -21.90 3.82 -9.63
C ASN A 259 -20.62 4.11 -10.41
#